data_7baadf4b0cf02e15d19dbd2fe8b93a06
#
_entry.id   7baadf4b0cf02e15d19dbd2fe8b93a06
#
_cell.length_a   1.000
_cell.length_b   1.000
_cell.length_c   1.000
_cell.angle_alpha   90.00
_cell.angle_beta   90.00
_cell.angle_gamma   90.00
#
_symmetry.space_group_name_H-M   'P 1'
#
loop_
_entity.id
_entity.type
_entity.pdbx_description
1 polymer ?
#
loop_
_entity_poly.entity_id
_entity_poly.type
_entity_poly.pdbx_seq_one_letter_code
_entity_poly.pdbx_strand_id
1 'polypeptide(L)'
;MSINDASPADWDALRDKHPALVKKYEDFALKNEDVVNSPSHYNYGKVECIEAIEESMTPDAFKGYLKGNTMKYLWRYERKGKGLEDLKKAQWYLDKLILEVEE
;
A
#
# COMPACT_ATOMS: atom_id res chain seq x y z
N MET A 1 -2.75 6.77 7.76
CA MET A 1 -3.15 6.34 6.42
C MET A 1 -2.34 5.14 6.00
N SER A 2 -2.93 4.24 5.29
CA SER A 2 -2.31 2.99 4.95
C SER A 2 -2.53 2.69 3.47
N ILE A 3 -1.98 1.58 3.02
CA ILE A 3 -2.20 1.06 1.67
C ILE A 3 -3.68 0.77 1.40
N ASN A 4 -4.52 0.79 2.43
CA ASN A 4 -5.96 0.62 2.30
C ASN A 4 -6.60 1.59 1.32
N ASP A 5 -5.91 2.69 1.03
CA ASP A 5 -6.39 3.69 0.08
C ASP A 5 -5.95 3.42 -1.35
N ALA A 6 -5.29 2.30 -1.61
CA ALA A 6 -4.93 1.92 -2.95
C ALA A 6 -6.16 1.75 -3.82
N SER A 7 -6.12 2.29 -5.03
CA SER A 7 -7.23 2.18 -5.97
C SER A 7 -7.27 0.78 -6.61
N PRO A 8 -8.39 0.39 -7.23
CA PRO A 8 -8.43 -0.84 -8.01
C PRO A 8 -7.35 -0.92 -9.08
N ALA A 9 -6.98 0.21 -9.69
CA ALA A 9 -5.90 0.24 -10.67
C ALA A 9 -4.55 -0.09 -10.05
N ASP A 10 -4.31 0.34 -8.81
CA ASP A 10 -3.08 0.01 -8.08
C ASP A 10 -2.98 -1.49 -7.82
N TRP A 11 -4.10 -2.12 -7.47
CA TRP A 11 -4.17 -3.56 -7.27
C TRP A 11 -3.95 -4.34 -8.56
N ASP A 12 -4.54 -3.88 -9.66
CA ASP A 12 -4.38 -4.51 -10.97
C ASP A 12 -2.93 -4.44 -11.42
N ALA A 13 -2.28 -3.31 -11.23
CA ALA A 13 -0.86 -3.16 -11.56
C ALA A 13 0.02 -4.14 -10.76
N LEU A 14 -0.28 -4.30 -9.48
CA LEU A 14 0.44 -5.25 -8.62
C LEU A 14 0.20 -6.70 -9.07
N ARG A 15 -1.05 -7.02 -9.40
CA ARG A 15 -1.43 -8.35 -9.88
C ARG A 15 -0.71 -8.71 -11.17
N ASP A 16 -0.57 -7.76 -12.09
CA ASP A 16 0.11 -7.97 -13.36
C ASP A 16 1.60 -8.25 -13.17
N LYS A 17 2.24 -7.54 -12.22
CA LYS A 17 3.67 -7.68 -11.95
C LYS A 17 4.01 -8.87 -11.07
N HIS A 18 3.14 -9.20 -10.13
CA HIS A 18 3.40 -10.21 -9.10
C HIS A 18 2.18 -11.10 -8.88
N PRO A 19 1.74 -11.82 -9.93
CA PRO A 19 0.49 -12.59 -9.84
C PRO A 19 0.51 -13.68 -8.77
N ALA A 20 1.62 -14.36 -8.59
CA ALA A 20 1.72 -15.42 -7.59
C ALA A 20 1.63 -14.88 -6.17
N LEU A 21 2.25 -13.72 -5.92
CA LEU A 21 2.21 -13.09 -4.61
C LEU A 21 0.80 -12.60 -4.28
N VAL A 22 0.16 -11.93 -5.23
CA VAL A 22 -1.20 -11.41 -5.03
C VAL A 22 -2.18 -12.57 -4.80
N LYS A 23 -2.06 -13.66 -5.57
CA LYS A 23 -2.89 -14.84 -5.37
C LYS A 23 -2.72 -15.41 -3.97
N LYS A 24 -1.49 -15.50 -3.48
CA LYS A 24 -1.21 -15.99 -2.14
C LYS A 24 -1.95 -15.16 -1.08
N TYR A 25 -1.96 -13.84 -1.22
CA TYR A 25 -2.66 -12.96 -0.30
C TYR A 25 -4.17 -13.08 -0.41
N GLU A 26 -4.69 -13.21 -1.62
CA GLU A 26 -6.12 -13.40 -1.84
C GLU A 26 -6.60 -14.71 -1.22
N ASP A 27 -5.86 -15.80 -1.42
CA ASP A 27 -6.18 -17.10 -0.82
C ASP A 27 -6.13 -17.02 0.71
N PHE A 28 -5.15 -16.31 1.24
CA PHE A 28 -5.02 -16.11 2.68
C PHE A 28 -6.22 -15.34 3.24
N ALA A 29 -6.68 -14.32 2.52
CA ALA A 29 -7.83 -13.51 2.91
C ALA A 29 -9.10 -14.36 2.98
N LEU A 30 -9.31 -15.27 2.03
CA LEU A 30 -10.46 -16.16 2.02
C LEU A 30 -10.51 -17.07 3.25
N LYS A 31 -9.36 -17.45 3.79
CA LYS A 31 -9.27 -18.33 4.95
C LYS A 31 -9.36 -17.59 6.27
N ASN A 32 -8.87 -16.37 6.32
CA ASN A 32 -8.62 -15.64 7.56
C ASN A 32 -9.34 -14.30 7.62
N GLU A 33 -10.42 -14.15 6.89
CA GLU A 33 -11.14 -12.90 6.83
C GLU A 33 -11.72 -12.50 8.18
N ASP A 34 -11.43 -11.26 8.59
CA ASP A 34 -12.02 -10.61 9.75
C ASP A 34 -12.65 -9.30 9.31
N VAL A 35 -13.93 -9.33 9.05
CA VAL A 35 -14.65 -8.18 8.49
C VAL A 35 -14.88 -7.07 9.51
N VAL A 36 -14.64 -7.33 10.78
CA VAL A 36 -14.84 -6.33 11.83
C VAL A 36 -13.57 -5.51 12.07
N ASN A 37 -12.45 -6.19 12.26
CA ASN A 37 -11.19 -5.55 12.64
C ASN A 37 -10.24 -5.37 11.46
N SER A 38 -10.33 -6.24 10.47
CA SER A 38 -9.42 -6.28 9.34
C SER A 38 -10.18 -6.56 8.06
N PRO A 39 -10.73 -5.53 7.40
CA PRO A 39 -11.42 -5.74 6.13
C PRO A 39 -10.52 -6.49 5.14
N SER A 40 -11.08 -7.51 4.51
CA SER A 40 -10.33 -8.48 3.72
C SER A 40 -9.51 -7.90 2.58
N HIS A 41 -9.97 -6.79 1.99
CA HIS A 41 -9.25 -6.18 0.87
C HIS A 41 -8.10 -5.28 1.31
N TYR A 42 -7.86 -5.15 2.60
CA TYR A 42 -6.75 -4.35 3.14
C TYR A 42 -5.77 -5.18 3.94
N ASN A 43 -6.30 -6.18 4.63
CA ASN A 43 -5.54 -6.93 5.60
C ASN A 43 -5.80 -8.41 5.42
N TYR A 44 -4.87 -9.10 4.83
CA TYR A 44 -4.98 -10.51 4.49
C TYR A 44 -4.39 -11.36 5.61
N GLY A 45 -5.23 -11.67 6.60
CA GLY A 45 -4.78 -12.45 7.75
C GLY A 45 -3.83 -11.65 8.63
N LYS A 46 -2.64 -12.17 8.84
CA LYS A 46 -1.62 -11.52 9.67
C LYS A 46 -0.71 -10.59 8.90
N VAL A 47 -0.87 -10.49 7.59
CA VAL A 47 0.04 -9.74 6.75
C VAL A 47 -0.69 -8.57 6.10
N GLU A 48 -0.15 -7.40 6.27
CA GLU A 48 -0.68 -6.19 5.66
C GLU A 48 -0.28 -6.10 4.19
N CYS A 49 -1.10 -5.42 3.39
CA CYS A 49 -0.80 -5.22 1.97
C CYS A 49 0.55 -4.56 1.73
N ILE A 50 0.92 -3.59 2.55
CA ILE A 50 2.21 -2.91 2.42
C ILE A 50 3.39 -3.88 2.61
N GLU A 51 3.23 -4.87 3.48
CA GLU A 51 4.26 -5.89 3.68
C GLU A 51 4.39 -6.77 2.43
N ALA A 52 3.28 -7.10 1.79
CA ALA A 52 3.28 -7.85 0.55
C ALA A 52 4.03 -7.10 -0.56
N ILE A 53 3.77 -5.82 -0.67
CA ILE A 53 4.43 -4.98 -1.66
C ILE A 53 5.93 -4.94 -1.39
N GLU A 54 6.32 -4.76 -0.14
CA GLU A 54 7.72 -4.73 0.27
C GLU A 54 8.44 -6.04 -0.09
N GLU A 55 7.83 -7.17 0.24
CA GLU A 55 8.40 -8.48 -0.06
C GLU A 55 8.51 -8.77 -1.56
N SER A 56 7.68 -8.14 -2.36
CA SER A 56 7.69 -8.34 -3.81
C SER A 56 8.75 -7.51 -4.53
N MET A 57 9.46 -6.64 -3.81
CA MET A 57 10.38 -5.68 -4.41
C MET A 57 11.76 -5.76 -3.78
N THR A 58 12.78 -5.34 -4.53
CA THR A 58 14.08 -5.07 -3.93
C THR A 58 13.96 -3.86 -3.00
N PRO A 59 14.89 -3.69 -2.04
CA PRO A 59 14.87 -2.51 -1.18
C PRO A 59 14.86 -1.19 -1.95
N ASP A 60 15.62 -1.07 -3.01
CA ASP A 60 15.65 0.15 -3.82
C ASP A 60 14.35 0.38 -4.57
N ALA A 61 13.75 -0.67 -5.10
CA ALA A 61 12.46 -0.56 -5.78
C ALA A 61 11.35 -0.15 -4.80
N PHE A 62 11.37 -0.68 -3.59
CA PHE A 62 10.39 -0.32 -2.57
C PHE A 62 10.52 1.14 -2.15
N LYS A 63 11.74 1.65 -2.02
CA LYS A 63 11.96 3.08 -1.77
C LYS A 63 11.37 3.94 -2.89
N GLY A 64 11.51 3.52 -4.13
CA GLY A 64 10.90 4.20 -5.27
C GLY A 64 9.37 4.18 -5.22
N TYR A 65 8.79 3.06 -4.82
CA TYR A 65 7.35 2.95 -4.61
C TYR A 65 6.87 3.94 -3.56
N LEU A 66 7.56 4.02 -2.42
CA LEU A 66 7.21 4.94 -1.33
C LEU A 66 7.33 6.40 -1.77
N LYS A 67 8.41 6.72 -2.50
CA LYS A 67 8.60 8.05 -3.06
C LYS A 67 7.46 8.42 -4.00
N GLY A 68 7.10 7.52 -4.91
CA GLY A 68 6.05 7.77 -5.87
C GLY A 68 4.69 8.02 -5.22
N ASN A 69 4.36 7.24 -4.19
CA ASN A 69 3.11 7.43 -3.47
C ASN A 69 3.11 8.74 -2.68
N THR A 70 4.23 9.11 -2.07
CA THR A 70 4.35 10.40 -1.38
C THR A 70 4.09 11.54 -2.36
N MET A 71 4.72 11.51 -3.52
CA MET A 71 4.54 12.53 -4.53
C MET A 71 3.13 12.58 -5.09
N LYS A 72 2.50 11.42 -5.28
CA LYS A 72 1.13 11.33 -5.77
C LYS A 72 0.17 12.07 -4.85
N TYR A 73 0.26 11.84 -3.55
CA TYR A 73 -0.65 12.47 -2.61
C TYR A 73 -0.35 13.96 -2.42
N LEU A 74 0.92 14.37 -2.48
CA LEU A 74 1.27 15.78 -2.50
C LEU A 74 0.71 16.49 -3.73
N TRP A 75 0.69 15.81 -4.87
CA TRP A 75 0.14 16.34 -6.10
C TRP A 75 -1.38 16.50 -6.02
N ARG A 76 -2.07 15.55 -5.37
CA ARG A 76 -3.53 15.49 -5.33
C ARG A 76 -4.19 16.42 -4.33
N TYR A 77 -3.48 16.84 -3.31
CA TYR A 77 -4.12 17.48 -2.15
C TYR A 77 -4.92 18.75 -2.52
N GLU A 78 -4.55 19.45 -3.58
CA GLU A 78 -5.23 20.66 -4.02
C GLU A 78 -6.46 20.40 -4.90
N ARG A 79 -6.63 19.18 -5.39
CA ARG A 79 -7.54 18.94 -6.52
C ARG A 79 -8.85 18.25 -6.19
N LYS A 80 -8.91 17.48 -5.11
CA LYS A 80 -10.06 16.59 -4.87
C LYS A 80 -10.88 16.92 -3.64
N GLY A 81 -10.69 18.07 -3.03
CA GLY A 81 -11.46 18.47 -1.87
C GLY A 81 -11.19 17.70 -0.59
N LYS A 82 -10.20 16.81 -0.60
CA LYS A 82 -9.78 16.02 0.57
C LYS A 82 -8.31 16.28 0.89
N GLY A 83 -7.93 17.57 0.90
CA GLY A 83 -6.54 17.96 1.03
C GLY A 83 -5.86 17.44 2.28
N LEU A 84 -6.50 17.58 3.43
CA LEU A 84 -5.90 17.10 4.68
C LEU A 84 -5.70 15.60 4.68
N GLU A 85 -6.65 14.84 4.16
CA GLU A 85 -6.53 13.40 4.04
C GLU A 85 -5.37 13.00 3.15
N ASP A 86 -5.24 13.65 1.99
CA ASP A 86 -4.14 13.37 1.05
C ASP A 86 -2.79 13.75 1.65
N LEU A 87 -2.70 14.85 2.38
CA LEU A 87 -1.46 15.22 3.07
C LEU A 87 -1.07 14.22 4.14
N LYS A 88 -2.04 13.67 4.87
CA LYS A 88 -1.77 12.62 5.85
C LYS A 88 -1.29 11.34 5.20
N LYS A 89 -1.84 10.99 4.04
CA LYS A 89 -1.36 9.86 3.26
C LYS A 89 0.08 10.06 2.80
N ALA A 90 0.38 11.24 2.28
CA ALA A 90 1.75 11.59 1.88
C ALA A 90 2.71 11.45 3.07
N GLN A 91 2.31 11.95 4.23
CA GLN A 91 3.12 11.84 5.44
C GLN A 91 3.38 10.39 5.82
N TRP A 92 2.36 9.54 5.74
CA TRP A 92 2.52 8.13 6.08
C TRP A 92 3.56 7.45 5.19
N TYR A 93 3.49 7.68 3.87
CA TYR A 93 4.45 7.10 2.94
C TYR A 93 5.84 7.69 3.12
N LEU A 94 5.94 8.99 3.41
CA LEU A 94 7.23 9.64 3.67
C LEU A 94 7.86 9.09 4.94
N ASP A 95 7.10 8.91 6.00
CA ASP A 95 7.62 8.35 7.25
C ASP A 95 8.15 6.93 7.03
N LYS A 96 7.44 6.13 6.26
CA LYS A 96 7.90 4.78 5.91
C LYS A 96 9.19 4.84 5.09
N LEU A 97 9.28 5.77 4.15
CA LEU A 97 10.50 5.96 3.36
C LEU A 97 11.70 6.35 4.23
N ILE A 98 11.48 7.22 5.20
CA ILE A 98 12.53 7.62 6.14
C ILE A 98 13.06 6.39 6.88
N LEU A 99 12.17 5.53 7.36
CA LEU A 99 12.57 4.30 8.04
C LEU A 99 13.41 3.40 7.13
N GLU A 100 13.03 3.26 5.87
CA GLU A 100 13.77 2.44 4.91
C GLU A 100 15.17 3.01 4.62
N VAL A 101 15.30 4.33 4.59
CA VAL A 101 16.59 4.98 4.32
C VAL A 101 17.51 4.94 5.54
N GLU A 102 16.96 4.99 6.75
CA GLU A 102 17.74 4.92 7.99
C GLU A 102 18.43 3.57 8.19
N GLU A 103 17.91 2.53 7.59
CA GLU A 103 18.53 1.22 7.65
C GLU A 103 19.76 1.18 6.72
#